data_e6036a26dd50e6779cad6b77e81b0c31
#
_entry.id   e6036a26dd50e6779cad6b77e81b0c31
#
_cell.length_a   1.000
_cell.length_b   1.000
_cell.length_c   1.000
_cell.angle_alpha   90.00
_cell.angle_beta   90.00
_cell.angle_gamma   90.00
#
_symmetry.space_group_name_H-M   'P 1'
#
loop_
_entity.id
_entity.type
_entity.pdbx_description
1 polymer ?
#
loop_
_entity_poly.entity_id
_entity_poly.type
_entity_poly.pdbx_seq_one_letter_code
_entity_poly.pdbx_strand_id
1 'polypeptide(L)'
;AGLARSADSRDWQTAAPPGRRGWRPAPPRADPAPAASRESGLILAGTHGDENSSVVTLSCALRTLTPSLRRHHVVLCVNPDGCQLGLRANANGVDLNRNFPAANWKEGETVYRWNSAAEERDVVLLTGDKPGSEPETQALCQLIHRIQPAWVVSFHDPLACIEDPRHSELGEWLAQAFELPLVT
;
A
#
# COMPACT_ATOMS: atom_id res chain seq x y z
N ALA A 1 13.88 -27.43 27.73
CA ALA A 1 13.24 -27.01 26.51
C ALA A 1 12.34 -25.85 26.87
N GLY A 2 12.83 -24.61 26.66
CA GLY A 2 12.10 -23.39 26.93
C GLY A 2 11.36 -22.96 25.66
N LEU A 3 10.04 -22.97 25.70
CA LEU A 3 9.22 -22.32 24.70
C LEU A 3 9.41 -20.81 24.83
N ALA A 4 9.89 -20.18 23.77
CA ALA A 4 9.91 -18.74 23.66
C ALA A 4 8.47 -18.23 23.76
N ARG A 5 8.22 -17.30 24.70
CA ARG A 5 6.94 -16.60 24.81
C ARG A 5 6.75 -15.78 23.55
N SER A 6 5.60 -15.90 22.92
CA SER A 6 5.19 -15.00 21.85
C SER A 6 5.19 -13.56 22.41
N ALA A 7 5.82 -12.63 21.71
CA ALA A 7 5.78 -11.23 22.06
C ALA A 7 4.32 -10.77 22.12
N ASP A 8 3.92 -10.12 23.21
CA ASP A 8 2.57 -9.56 23.39
C ASP A 8 2.36 -8.50 22.30
N SER A 9 1.23 -8.55 21.63
CA SER A 9 0.86 -7.61 20.55
C SER A 9 0.89 -6.12 20.98
N ARG A 10 0.97 -5.86 22.28
CA ARG A 10 1.13 -4.53 22.85
C ARG A 10 2.57 -4.02 22.90
N ASP A 11 3.57 -4.92 22.80
CA ASP A 11 4.98 -4.52 22.93
C ASP A 11 5.53 -3.80 21.70
N TRP A 12 4.94 -4.01 20.51
CA TRP A 12 5.37 -3.31 19.32
C TRP A 12 4.84 -1.86 19.22
N GLN A 13 3.72 -1.55 19.92
CA GLN A 13 3.18 -0.18 19.97
C GLN A 13 4.07 0.76 20.80
N THR A 14 4.89 0.20 21.69
CA THR A 14 5.77 0.97 22.57
C THR A 14 7.26 0.90 22.19
N ALA A 15 7.65 -0.04 21.35
CA ALA A 15 9.00 -0.16 20.86
C ALA A 15 9.21 0.79 19.67
N ALA A 16 9.49 2.06 19.97
CA ALA A 16 10.14 2.90 18.97
C ALA A 16 11.43 2.19 18.52
N PRO A 17 11.63 1.95 17.23
CA PRO A 17 12.87 1.31 16.77
C PRO A 17 14.06 2.13 17.25
N PRO A 18 15.18 1.49 17.65
CA PRO A 18 16.35 2.19 18.14
C PRO A 18 16.79 3.18 17.08
N GLY A 19 16.77 4.47 17.45
CA GLY A 19 16.85 5.65 16.59
C GLY A 19 17.87 5.52 15.45
N ARG A 20 17.38 5.30 14.26
CA ARG A 20 18.10 5.65 13.04
C ARG A 20 17.97 7.15 12.85
N ARG A 21 18.90 7.90 13.47
CA ARG A 21 19.04 9.32 13.15
C ARG A 21 19.34 9.43 11.66
N GLY A 22 18.45 10.03 10.90
CA GLY A 22 18.71 10.50 9.56
C GLY A 22 18.27 9.64 8.40
N TRP A 23 17.52 8.53 8.61
CA TRP A 23 16.90 7.88 7.48
C TRP A 23 15.63 8.66 7.08
N ARG A 24 15.73 9.35 5.95
CA ARG A 24 14.53 9.80 5.24
C ARG A 24 14.24 8.74 4.20
N PRO A 25 13.02 8.21 4.12
CA PRO A 25 12.65 7.35 3.01
C PRO A 25 13.01 8.10 1.72
N ALA A 26 13.79 7.44 0.86
CA ALA A 26 13.91 7.95 -0.49
C ALA A 26 12.48 8.00 -1.05
N PRO A 27 12.07 9.11 -1.68
CA PRO A 27 10.76 9.16 -2.30
C PRO A 27 10.63 7.92 -3.21
N PRO A 28 9.45 7.27 -3.25
CA PRO A 28 9.26 6.10 -4.06
C PRO A 28 9.81 6.38 -5.47
N ARG A 29 10.79 5.60 -5.91
CA ARG A 29 11.33 5.73 -7.25
C ARG A 29 10.26 5.24 -8.21
N ALA A 30 9.52 6.19 -8.77
CA ALA A 30 8.77 5.90 -9.97
C ALA A 30 9.80 5.68 -11.09
N ASP A 31 9.78 4.52 -11.73
CA ASP A 31 10.52 4.34 -12.96
C ASP A 31 10.11 5.45 -13.95
N PRO A 32 11.07 6.09 -14.66
CA PRO A 32 10.74 7.13 -15.60
C PRO A 32 9.83 6.55 -16.69
N ALA A 33 8.57 6.94 -16.65
CA ALA A 33 7.66 6.60 -17.72
C ALA A 33 8.09 7.29 -19.01
N PRO A 34 7.93 6.66 -20.17
CA PRO A 34 8.00 7.35 -21.45
C PRO A 34 7.00 8.51 -21.42
N ALA A 35 7.34 9.63 -22.07
CA ALA A 35 6.66 10.92 -22.04
C ALA A 35 5.13 10.79 -21.82
N ALA A 36 4.64 11.47 -20.79
CA ALA A 36 3.29 11.35 -20.27
C ALA A 36 2.24 11.39 -21.39
N SER A 37 1.69 10.25 -21.76
CA SER A 37 0.46 10.22 -22.55
C SER A 37 -0.72 10.54 -21.64
N ARG A 38 -1.77 11.18 -22.15
CA ARG A 38 -3.00 11.43 -21.38
C ARG A 38 -3.68 10.15 -20.87
N GLU A 39 -3.23 8.98 -21.33
CA GLU A 39 -3.71 7.64 -20.96
C GLU A 39 -2.77 6.89 -20.02
N SER A 40 -1.73 7.56 -19.51
CA SER A 40 -0.83 6.89 -18.57
C SER A 40 -1.49 6.75 -17.21
N GLY A 41 -1.45 5.52 -16.66
CA GLY A 41 -1.93 5.21 -15.33
C GLY A 41 -0.80 5.15 -14.30
N LEU A 42 -1.19 5.01 -13.05
CA LEU A 42 -0.30 4.74 -11.92
C LEU A 42 -0.65 3.40 -11.29
N ILE A 43 0.34 2.56 -11.13
CA ILE A 43 0.20 1.25 -10.51
C ILE A 43 0.99 1.25 -9.20
N LEU A 44 0.35 0.84 -8.11
CA LEU A 44 0.90 0.85 -6.76
C LEU A 44 0.95 -0.56 -6.19
N ALA A 45 1.97 -0.83 -5.35
CA ALA A 45 2.03 -2.01 -4.49
C ALA A 45 2.64 -1.64 -3.12
N GLY A 46 2.49 -2.53 -2.14
CA GLY A 46 3.11 -2.36 -0.83
C GLY A 46 2.60 -1.17 -0.04
N THR A 47 1.32 -0.82 -0.16
CA THR A 47 0.66 0.17 0.71
C THR A 47 0.60 -0.36 2.14
N HIS A 48 0.35 -1.65 2.30
CA HIS A 48 0.47 -2.35 3.57
C HIS A 48 1.69 -3.25 3.54
N GLY A 49 2.49 -3.21 4.60
CA GLY A 49 3.77 -3.90 4.60
C GLY A 49 3.68 -5.41 4.84
N ASP A 50 2.57 -5.90 5.35
CA ASP A 50 2.28 -7.34 5.47
C ASP A 50 1.79 -7.98 4.16
N GLU A 51 1.54 -7.15 3.12
CA GLU A 51 1.06 -7.57 1.79
C GLU A 51 2.22 -7.64 0.78
N ASN A 52 3.34 -8.26 1.16
CA ASN A 52 4.56 -8.29 0.34
C ASN A 52 4.40 -9.03 -0.99
N SER A 53 3.41 -9.90 -1.15
CA SER A 53 3.14 -10.58 -2.43
C SER A 53 2.75 -9.59 -3.52
N SER A 54 2.09 -8.49 -3.19
CA SER A 54 1.77 -7.40 -4.11
C SER A 54 3.04 -6.80 -4.74
N VAL A 55 4.07 -6.52 -3.91
CA VAL A 55 5.37 -5.99 -4.35
C VAL A 55 6.11 -6.98 -5.23
N VAL A 56 6.14 -8.26 -4.83
CA VAL A 56 6.80 -9.33 -5.58
C VAL A 56 6.13 -9.52 -6.94
N THR A 57 4.81 -9.63 -6.97
CA THR A 57 4.04 -9.81 -8.20
C THR A 57 4.28 -8.68 -9.18
N LEU A 58 4.17 -7.43 -8.73
CA LEU A 58 4.40 -6.27 -9.60
C LEU A 58 5.85 -6.17 -10.07
N SER A 59 6.82 -6.47 -9.21
CA SER A 59 8.25 -6.53 -9.58
C SER A 59 8.53 -7.61 -10.64
N CYS A 60 7.94 -8.80 -10.51
CA CYS A 60 8.07 -9.87 -11.49
C CYS A 60 7.44 -9.46 -12.83
N ALA A 61 6.24 -8.89 -12.81
CA ALA A 61 5.57 -8.41 -14.02
C ALA A 61 6.42 -7.38 -14.77
N LEU A 62 6.99 -6.41 -14.07
CA LEU A 62 7.85 -5.38 -14.68
C LEU A 62 9.11 -5.95 -15.33
N ARG A 63 9.68 -7.02 -14.78
CA ARG A 63 10.87 -7.68 -15.34
C ARG A 63 10.57 -8.41 -16.65
N THR A 64 9.33 -8.88 -16.83
CA THR A 64 8.92 -9.56 -18.07
C THR A 64 8.58 -8.59 -19.19
N LEU A 65 8.29 -7.33 -18.88
CA LEU A 65 7.96 -6.32 -19.87
C LEU A 65 9.19 -5.72 -20.52
N THR A 66 9.19 -5.66 -21.85
CA THR A 66 10.18 -4.88 -22.58
C THR A 66 10.01 -3.39 -22.30
N PRO A 67 11.06 -2.57 -22.41
CA PRO A 67 10.96 -1.12 -22.14
C PRO A 67 9.84 -0.41 -22.93
N SER A 68 9.58 -0.84 -24.16
CA SER A 68 8.52 -0.28 -25.02
C SER A 68 7.09 -0.55 -24.52
N LEU A 69 6.90 -1.55 -23.67
CA LEU A 69 5.61 -1.91 -23.07
C LEU A 69 5.39 -1.26 -21.71
N ARG A 70 6.41 -0.63 -21.12
CA ARG A 70 6.32 0.07 -19.84
C ARG A 70 5.73 1.46 -20.03
N ARG A 71 4.41 1.54 -20.16
CA ARG A 71 3.69 2.79 -20.50
C ARG A 71 3.13 3.53 -19.29
N HIS A 72 3.14 2.90 -18.12
CA HIS A 72 2.51 3.43 -16.91
C HIS A 72 3.56 3.72 -15.84
N HIS A 73 3.21 4.64 -14.95
CA HIS A 73 4.00 4.89 -13.75
C HIS A 73 3.81 3.76 -12.75
N VAL A 74 4.86 3.42 -12.03
CA VAL A 74 4.81 2.32 -11.05
C VAL A 74 5.50 2.74 -9.76
N VAL A 75 4.85 2.50 -8.64
CA VAL A 75 5.44 2.56 -7.30
C VAL A 75 5.41 1.15 -6.73
N LEU A 76 6.59 0.51 -6.67
CA LEU A 76 6.72 -0.88 -6.22
C LEU A 76 6.43 -1.06 -4.73
N CYS A 77 6.71 -0.04 -3.92
CA CYS A 77 6.51 -0.12 -2.48
C CYS A 77 6.18 1.27 -1.94
N VAL A 78 4.93 1.46 -1.53
CA VAL A 78 4.46 2.71 -0.93
C VAL A 78 4.92 2.83 0.52
N ASN A 79 4.97 1.72 1.26
CA ASN A 79 5.29 1.63 2.69
C ASN A 79 6.57 0.79 2.91
N PRO A 80 7.75 1.34 2.65
CA PRO A 80 8.99 0.58 2.75
C PRO A 80 9.31 0.10 4.18
N ASP A 81 8.94 0.89 5.20
CA ASP A 81 9.16 0.54 6.59
C ASP A 81 8.26 -0.60 7.03
N GLY A 82 6.97 -0.52 6.70
CA GLY A 82 6.03 -1.61 6.94
C GLY A 82 6.43 -2.88 6.22
N CYS A 83 6.85 -2.80 4.95
CA CYS A 83 7.33 -3.97 4.19
C CYS A 83 8.60 -4.58 4.79
N GLN A 84 9.52 -3.78 5.32
CA GLN A 84 10.71 -4.28 5.99
C GLN A 84 10.38 -5.01 7.30
N LEU A 85 9.36 -4.54 8.01
CA LEU A 85 8.95 -5.05 9.31
C LEU A 85 7.87 -6.14 9.20
N GLY A 86 7.26 -6.31 8.05
CA GLY A 86 6.10 -7.20 7.84
C GLY A 86 4.84 -6.72 8.57
N LEU A 87 4.70 -5.40 8.72
CA LEU A 87 3.57 -4.77 9.42
C LEU A 87 2.64 -4.09 8.42
N ARG A 88 1.33 -4.15 8.69
CA ARG A 88 0.33 -3.44 7.87
C ARG A 88 0.56 -1.93 7.89
N ALA A 89 0.77 -1.37 9.07
CA ALA A 89 1.02 0.04 9.28
C ALA A 89 2.40 0.51 8.78
N ASN A 90 2.58 1.82 8.68
CA ASN A 90 3.90 2.42 8.54
C ASN A 90 4.65 2.46 9.90
N ALA A 91 5.83 3.09 9.92
CA ALA A 91 6.65 3.22 11.14
C ALA A 91 5.97 3.97 12.30
N ASN A 92 4.94 4.75 12.01
CA ASN A 92 4.17 5.51 13.01
C ASN A 92 2.91 4.76 13.50
N GLY A 93 2.69 3.52 13.07
CA GLY A 93 1.49 2.74 13.43
C GLY A 93 0.24 3.18 12.68
N VAL A 94 0.39 3.90 11.57
CA VAL A 94 -0.72 4.42 10.76
C VAL A 94 -1.01 3.49 9.58
N ASP A 95 -2.29 3.14 9.39
CA ASP A 95 -2.77 2.51 8.17
C ASP A 95 -2.80 3.56 7.05
N LEU A 96 -1.85 3.48 6.12
CA LEU A 96 -1.73 4.44 5.02
C LEU A 96 -2.99 4.48 4.14
N ASN A 97 -3.69 3.36 4.01
CA ASN A 97 -4.96 3.30 3.25
C ASN A 97 -6.13 3.98 4.00
N ARG A 98 -5.91 4.47 5.20
CA ARG A 98 -6.84 5.30 5.98
C ARG A 98 -6.33 6.72 6.20
N ASN A 99 -5.17 7.07 5.64
CA ASN A 99 -4.54 8.38 5.87
C ASN A 99 -4.67 9.36 4.69
N PHE A 100 -5.17 8.92 3.53
CA PHE A 100 -5.33 9.81 2.37
C PHE A 100 -6.32 10.95 2.63
N PRO A 101 -6.11 12.15 2.06
CA PRO A 101 -6.98 13.30 2.22
C PRO A 101 -8.28 13.16 1.41
N ALA A 102 -9.12 12.23 1.84
CA ALA A 102 -10.43 11.93 1.28
C ALA A 102 -11.54 12.59 2.08
N ALA A 103 -12.67 12.88 1.45
CA ALA A 103 -13.81 13.53 2.10
C ALA A 103 -14.40 12.70 3.27
N ASN A 104 -14.20 11.40 3.26
CA ASN A 104 -14.65 10.47 4.31
C ASN A 104 -13.57 10.17 5.35
N TRP A 105 -12.42 10.84 5.32
CA TRP A 105 -11.39 10.65 6.34
C TRP A 105 -11.92 11.05 7.72
N LYS A 106 -11.57 10.28 8.72
CA LYS A 106 -11.89 10.55 10.14
C LYS A 106 -10.68 10.21 10.97
N GLU A 107 -10.36 11.07 11.93
CA GLU A 107 -9.38 10.79 12.96
C GLU A 107 -9.87 9.64 13.84
N GLY A 108 -8.97 8.76 14.25
CA GLY A 108 -9.24 7.67 15.15
C GLY A 108 -8.46 6.42 14.86
N GLU A 109 -9.11 5.32 15.13
CA GLU A 109 -8.54 3.98 15.01
C GLU A 109 -9.33 3.17 13.98
N THR A 110 -8.65 2.23 13.35
CA THR A 110 -9.24 1.19 12.50
C THR A 110 -8.81 -0.17 13.01
N VAL A 111 -9.69 -1.15 12.93
CA VAL A 111 -9.39 -2.52 13.35
C VAL A 111 -9.09 -3.33 12.11
N TYR A 112 -7.94 -3.98 12.12
CA TYR A 112 -7.52 -4.91 11.10
C TYR A 112 -7.45 -6.32 11.68
N ARG A 113 -8.07 -7.27 11.01
CA ARG A 113 -8.05 -8.67 11.40
C ARG A 113 -6.93 -9.40 10.66
N TRP A 114 -5.82 -9.59 11.34
CA TRP A 114 -4.58 -10.08 10.74
C TRP A 114 -4.66 -11.54 10.28
N ASN A 115 -5.25 -12.42 11.10
CA ASN A 115 -5.29 -13.85 10.78
C ASN A 115 -6.58 -14.49 11.29
N SER A 116 -7.28 -15.21 10.41
CA SER A 116 -8.53 -15.89 10.79
C SER A 116 -8.35 -17.05 11.77
N ALA A 117 -7.12 -17.58 11.91
CA ALA A 117 -6.80 -18.70 12.80
C ALA A 117 -6.16 -18.27 14.13
N ALA A 118 -5.73 -17.00 14.29
CA ALA A 118 -5.14 -16.52 15.53
C ALA A 118 -6.19 -16.31 16.62
N GLU A 119 -5.83 -16.51 17.89
CA GLU A 119 -6.71 -16.22 19.03
C GLU A 119 -6.95 -14.71 19.18
N GLU A 120 -5.90 -13.91 19.12
CA GLU A 120 -5.96 -12.46 19.04
C GLU A 120 -5.69 -12.02 17.60
N ARG A 121 -6.73 -11.58 16.92
CA ARG A 121 -6.69 -11.26 15.48
C ARG A 121 -6.74 -9.79 15.19
N ASP A 122 -7.37 -9.05 16.09
CA ASP A 122 -7.69 -7.67 15.85
C ASP A 122 -6.52 -6.80 16.26
N VAL A 123 -5.93 -6.12 15.27
CA VAL A 123 -4.87 -5.15 15.44
C VAL A 123 -5.47 -3.76 15.25
N VAL A 124 -5.29 -2.89 16.24
CA VAL A 124 -5.74 -1.51 16.17
C VAL A 124 -4.65 -0.68 15.50
N LEU A 125 -5.03 0.03 14.45
CA LEU A 125 -4.16 0.92 13.68
C LEU A 125 -4.71 2.33 13.70
N LEU A 126 -3.83 3.31 13.65
CA LEU A 126 -4.19 4.72 13.62
C LEU A 126 -4.55 5.16 12.18
N THR A 127 -5.37 6.20 12.07
CA THR A 127 -5.65 6.87 10.79
C THR A 127 -4.74 8.08 10.56
N GLY A 128 -3.88 8.39 11.52
CA GLY A 128 -3.01 9.57 11.56
C GLY A 128 -3.67 10.77 12.22
N ASP A 129 -2.86 11.77 12.58
CA ASP A 129 -3.30 12.98 13.30
C ASP A 129 -4.15 13.93 12.42
N LYS A 130 -4.02 13.81 11.11
CA LYS A 130 -4.76 14.56 10.10
C LYS A 130 -4.72 13.83 8.76
N PRO A 131 -5.62 14.18 7.81
CA PRO A 131 -5.54 13.64 6.45
C PRO A 131 -4.17 13.94 5.83
N GLY A 132 -3.49 12.90 5.36
CA GLY A 132 -2.17 13.04 4.78
C GLY A 132 -1.08 13.45 5.79
N SER A 133 -1.18 13.02 7.05
CA SER A 133 -0.13 13.26 8.05
C SER A 133 1.17 12.54 7.72
N GLU A 134 1.07 11.37 7.10
CA GLU A 134 2.21 10.47 6.89
C GLU A 134 3.06 10.88 5.68
N PRO A 135 4.39 10.78 5.79
CA PRO A 135 5.31 11.16 4.71
C PRO A 135 5.09 10.35 3.43
N GLU A 136 4.74 9.07 3.55
CA GLU A 136 4.45 8.19 2.42
C GLU A 136 3.18 8.66 1.68
N THR A 137 2.13 8.99 2.42
CA THR A 137 0.89 9.53 1.88
C THR A 137 1.13 10.87 1.18
N GLN A 138 1.91 11.76 1.81
CA GLN A 138 2.28 13.06 1.22
C GLN A 138 3.06 12.89 -0.08
N ALA A 139 4.06 11.99 -0.08
CA ALA A 139 4.87 11.72 -1.25
C ALA A 139 4.03 11.17 -2.41
N LEU A 140 3.11 10.24 -2.11
CA LEU A 140 2.21 9.68 -3.12
C LEU A 140 1.22 10.71 -3.65
N CYS A 141 0.62 11.54 -2.79
CA CYS A 141 -0.25 12.64 -3.22
C CYS A 141 0.48 13.64 -4.12
N GLN A 142 1.72 14.01 -3.77
CA GLN A 142 2.56 14.89 -4.60
C GLN A 142 2.89 14.25 -5.95
N LEU A 143 3.20 12.94 -5.96
CA LEU A 143 3.44 12.20 -7.20
C LEU A 143 2.20 12.22 -8.08
N ILE A 144 1.03 11.86 -7.55
CA ILE A 144 -0.25 11.86 -8.29
C ILE A 144 -0.54 13.27 -8.86
N HIS A 145 -0.35 14.31 -8.03
CA HIS A 145 -0.54 15.69 -8.49
C HIS A 145 0.41 16.05 -9.64
N ARG A 146 1.66 15.60 -9.59
CA ARG A 146 2.66 15.90 -10.61
C ARG A 146 2.42 15.17 -11.92
N ILE A 147 2.07 13.89 -11.88
CA ILE A 147 1.93 13.05 -13.07
C ILE A 147 0.53 13.05 -13.66
N GLN A 148 -0.49 13.45 -12.88
CA GLN A 148 -1.91 13.51 -13.30
C GLN A 148 -2.35 12.22 -14.02
N PRO A 149 -2.26 11.04 -13.38
CA PRO A 149 -2.55 9.78 -14.04
C PRO A 149 -4.04 9.71 -14.40
N ALA A 150 -4.37 9.10 -15.54
CA ALA A 150 -5.76 8.89 -15.95
C ALA A 150 -6.53 7.96 -15.02
N TRP A 151 -5.81 7.05 -14.38
CA TRP A 151 -6.34 6.09 -13.42
C TRP A 151 -5.25 5.62 -12.46
N VAL A 152 -5.66 5.05 -11.32
CA VAL A 152 -4.77 4.46 -10.32
C VAL A 152 -5.25 3.05 -10.01
N VAL A 153 -4.34 2.09 -10.02
CA VAL A 153 -4.58 0.71 -9.57
C VAL A 153 -3.64 0.41 -8.42
N SER A 154 -4.17 -0.04 -7.30
CA SER A 154 -3.40 -0.45 -6.13
C SER A 154 -3.55 -1.95 -5.88
N PHE A 155 -2.42 -2.66 -5.83
CA PHE A 155 -2.38 -4.07 -5.51
C PHE A 155 -2.36 -4.25 -4.00
N HIS A 156 -3.31 -5.03 -3.51
CA HIS A 156 -3.47 -5.42 -2.11
C HIS A 156 -3.62 -6.95 -2.00
N ASP A 157 -3.52 -7.46 -0.79
CA ASP A 157 -3.78 -8.86 -0.41
C ASP A 157 -4.78 -8.91 0.77
N PRO A 158 -5.43 -10.02 1.03
CA PRO A 158 -5.58 -11.30 0.31
C PRO A 158 -6.98 -11.49 -0.32
N LEU A 159 -7.77 -10.42 -0.55
CA LEU A 159 -9.22 -10.54 -0.80
C LEU A 159 -9.61 -11.21 -2.13
N ALA A 160 -8.65 -11.38 -3.05
CA ALA A 160 -8.89 -11.99 -4.37
C ALA A 160 -10.13 -11.42 -5.08
N CYS A 161 -10.22 -10.10 -5.16
CA CYS A 161 -11.28 -9.38 -5.86
C CYS A 161 -10.73 -8.10 -6.51
N ILE A 162 -11.50 -7.52 -7.42
CA ILE A 162 -11.31 -6.17 -7.92
C ILE A 162 -12.33 -5.28 -7.22
N GLU A 163 -11.85 -4.35 -6.40
CA GLU A 163 -12.69 -3.34 -5.75
C GLU A 163 -12.74 -2.09 -6.61
N ASP A 164 -13.88 -1.82 -7.22
CA ASP A 164 -14.13 -0.61 -8.00
C ASP A 164 -15.58 -0.13 -7.82
N PRO A 165 -15.83 0.78 -6.87
CA PRO A 165 -17.17 1.29 -6.57
C PRO A 165 -17.86 1.99 -7.75
N ARG A 166 -17.11 2.37 -8.78
CA ARG A 166 -17.65 3.06 -9.97
C ARG A 166 -17.96 2.13 -11.13
N HIS A 167 -17.60 0.86 -11.04
CA HIS A 167 -17.73 -0.09 -12.15
C HIS A 167 -17.19 0.50 -13.47
N SER A 168 -15.94 0.99 -13.40
CA SER A 168 -15.28 1.56 -14.58
C SER A 168 -14.94 0.46 -15.60
N GLU A 169 -14.82 0.83 -16.86
CA GLU A 169 -14.36 -0.09 -17.92
C GLU A 169 -13.03 -0.77 -17.56
N LEU A 170 -12.14 -0.06 -16.83
CA LEU A 170 -10.88 -0.64 -16.35
C LEU A 170 -11.13 -1.71 -15.28
N GLY A 171 -12.01 -1.44 -14.31
CA GLY A 171 -12.36 -2.41 -13.27
C GLY A 171 -12.99 -3.66 -13.85
N GLU A 172 -13.92 -3.53 -14.78
CA GLU A 172 -14.54 -4.65 -15.49
C GLU A 172 -13.50 -5.45 -16.29
N TRP A 173 -12.62 -4.77 -17.02
CA TRP A 173 -11.53 -5.42 -17.76
C TRP A 173 -10.58 -6.17 -16.83
N LEU A 174 -10.18 -5.58 -15.69
CA LEU A 174 -9.32 -6.22 -14.70
C LEU A 174 -10.00 -7.45 -14.11
N ALA A 175 -11.28 -7.36 -13.75
CA ALA A 175 -12.04 -8.48 -13.21
C ALA A 175 -12.07 -9.66 -14.19
N GLN A 176 -12.30 -9.39 -15.46
CA GLN A 176 -12.28 -10.40 -16.51
C GLN A 176 -10.86 -10.95 -16.73
N ALA A 177 -9.84 -10.08 -16.83
CA ALA A 177 -8.46 -10.47 -17.14
C ALA A 177 -7.81 -11.32 -16.04
N PHE A 178 -8.17 -11.08 -14.78
CA PHE A 178 -7.67 -11.83 -13.62
C PHE A 178 -8.63 -12.93 -13.15
N GLU A 179 -9.78 -13.08 -13.79
CA GLU A 179 -10.85 -14.02 -13.38
C GLU A 179 -11.26 -13.83 -11.90
N LEU A 180 -11.35 -12.55 -11.48
CA LEU A 180 -11.70 -12.17 -10.12
C LEU A 180 -13.07 -11.50 -10.08
N PRO A 181 -13.81 -11.63 -8.97
CA PRO A 181 -15.06 -10.90 -8.80
C PRO A 181 -14.83 -9.39 -8.74
N LEU A 182 -15.71 -8.63 -9.38
CA LEU A 182 -15.81 -7.18 -9.22
C LEU A 182 -16.72 -6.89 -8.04
N VAL A 183 -16.23 -6.10 -7.09
CA VAL A 183 -16.95 -5.72 -5.86
C VAL A 183 -16.97 -4.20 -5.69
N THR A 184 -17.96 -3.69 -4.93
CA THR A 184 -18.21 -2.26 -4.68
C THR A 184 -18.07 -1.89 -3.21
#